data_6960157de857f74e2996be4c74b457a0
#
_entry.id   6960157de857f74e2996be4c74b457a0
#
_cell.length_a   1.000
_cell.length_b   1.000
_cell.length_c   1.000
_cell.angle_alpha   90.00
_cell.angle_beta   90.00
_cell.angle_gamma   90.00
#
_symmetry.space_group_name_H-M   'P 1'
#
loop_
_entity.id
_entity.type
_entity.pdbx_description
1 polymer ?
#
loop_
_entity_poly.entity_id
_entity_poly.type
_entity_poly.pdbx_seq_one_letter_code
_entity_poly.pdbx_strand_id
1 'polypeptide(L)'
;MICVLTIAEIGRFINEDASSDKKKFASVGQRYYEGKHDIKNYKLYYYDKDGRLIEDTTRSNIKISHPFFTELVDQEVQYMLSGKEGFIFSDDPELQNELDAYFNDNEDFTAELTEVLTGCISKGFEYMYAYKNDEDKLSFQCADSMGVVEVRAKDTDDNTEYVIYWYVDRVEKGKKEIKRIQVWDKENVYFYVQAGSGQIALDEDEKMNPRPHTIWTKDKDNATYYENFGFIPFFRLDNCKKQFNGLKPIKDIIDDYDLMACGLSNNIQDASEYLVVVKGFQGDNLEEIITNTKTKKHIGVEDNGGVDFKTVDIPYEARKVKLEHDEKNIYRFGMGFNSAQLGDGNITNVVIKSRYALLDLKCNKLEIRLKQFLRKILKIVLNEINAANKTDYQQKDVYFKFDREVMTNAQDNAAIEKTDAERQQIQINTMLGLMSVLGDEKVVELICDVLDIDYEDLKGKLPVQPDKEINDANAMLEGELSA
;
A
#
# COMPACT_ATOMS: atom_id res chain seq x y z
N MET A 1 -9.76 -15.23 -40.68
CA MET A 1 -10.37 -13.93 -40.34
C MET A 1 -10.50 -13.93 -38.84
N ILE A 2 -9.59 -13.26 -38.16
CA ILE A 2 -9.60 -13.15 -36.69
C ILE A 2 -10.81 -12.25 -36.38
N CYS A 3 -11.75 -12.78 -35.61
CA CYS A 3 -13.00 -12.09 -35.28
C CYS A 3 -12.66 -11.00 -34.24
N VAL A 4 -12.37 -9.81 -34.69
CA VAL A 4 -12.17 -8.63 -33.84
C VAL A 4 -13.51 -8.26 -33.22
N LEU A 5 -13.48 -7.82 -31.95
CA LEU A 5 -14.68 -7.30 -31.28
C LEU A 5 -15.29 -6.13 -32.10
N THR A 6 -16.58 -6.18 -32.30
CA THR A 6 -17.29 -5.05 -32.88
C THR A 6 -17.38 -3.88 -31.91
N ILE A 7 -17.54 -2.65 -32.44
CA ILE A 7 -17.71 -1.44 -31.59
C ILE A 7 -18.87 -1.61 -30.59
N ALA A 8 -19.95 -2.25 -31.00
CA ALA A 8 -21.11 -2.52 -30.15
C ALA A 8 -20.77 -3.48 -29.01
N GLU A 9 -19.96 -4.52 -29.27
CA GLU A 9 -19.49 -5.45 -28.26
C GLU A 9 -18.52 -4.79 -27.27
N ILE A 10 -17.59 -3.96 -27.75
CA ILE A 10 -16.69 -3.19 -26.89
C ILE A 10 -17.51 -2.34 -25.92
N GLY A 11 -18.47 -1.57 -26.39
CA GLY A 11 -19.34 -0.76 -25.55
C GLY A 11 -20.17 -1.58 -24.56
N ARG A 12 -20.68 -2.74 -24.98
CA ARG A 12 -21.40 -3.68 -24.10
C ARG A 12 -20.52 -4.20 -22.97
N PHE A 13 -19.33 -4.72 -23.29
CA PHE A 13 -18.41 -5.26 -22.27
C PHE A 13 -17.97 -4.21 -21.26
N ILE A 14 -17.68 -2.97 -21.69
CA ILE A 14 -17.35 -1.87 -20.79
C ILE A 14 -18.51 -1.60 -19.81
N ASN A 15 -19.75 -1.54 -20.31
CA ASN A 15 -20.93 -1.26 -19.48
C ASN A 15 -21.28 -2.41 -18.52
N GLU A 16 -21.19 -3.66 -18.98
CA GLU A 16 -21.42 -4.85 -18.17
C GLU A 16 -20.39 -4.96 -17.04
N ASP A 17 -19.11 -4.75 -17.35
CA ASP A 17 -18.05 -4.78 -16.34
C ASP A 17 -18.18 -3.63 -15.33
N ALA A 18 -18.47 -2.41 -15.78
CA ALA A 18 -18.70 -1.26 -14.90
C ALA A 18 -19.87 -1.48 -13.92
N SER A 19 -20.90 -2.23 -14.34
CA SER A 19 -22.06 -2.57 -13.50
C SER A 19 -21.84 -3.78 -12.59
N SER A 20 -20.73 -4.49 -12.74
CA SER A 20 -20.40 -5.69 -11.95
C SER A 20 -20.19 -5.37 -10.47
N ASP A 21 -20.48 -6.33 -9.59
CA ASP A 21 -20.30 -6.14 -8.15
C ASP A 21 -18.84 -5.87 -7.77
N LYS A 22 -17.87 -6.50 -8.45
CA LYS A 22 -16.44 -6.26 -8.22
C LYS A 22 -16.06 -4.79 -8.47
N LYS A 23 -16.57 -4.17 -9.56
CA LYS A 23 -16.29 -2.76 -9.90
C LYS A 23 -17.01 -1.79 -8.97
N LYS A 24 -18.23 -2.13 -8.52
CA LYS A 24 -18.94 -1.34 -7.50
C LYS A 24 -18.15 -1.31 -6.19
N PHE A 25 -17.67 -2.48 -5.72
CA PHE A 25 -16.81 -2.55 -4.52
C PHE A 25 -15.48 -1.81 -4.71
N ALA A 26 -14.85 -1.94 -5.87
CA ALA A 26 -13.62 -1.22 -6.20
C ALA A 26 -13.84 0.30 -6.16
N SER A 27 -14.90 0.80 -6.78
CA SER A 27 -15.25 2.24 -6.77
C SER A 27 -15.48 2.78 -5.36
N VAL A 28 -16.14 2.01 -4.48
CA VAL A 28 -16.31 2.41 -3.07
C VAL A 28 -14.97 2.48 -2.37
N GLY A 29 -14.11 1.47 -2.54
CA GLY A 29 -12.78 1.46 -1.94
C GLY A 29 -11.91 2.64 -2.40
N GLN A 30 -11.91 2.93 -3.70
CA GLN A 30 -11.20 4.08 -4.25
C GLN A 30 -11.69 5.41 -3.64
N ARG A 31 -13.01 5.62 -3.55
CA ARG A 31 -13.58 6.83 -2.94
C ARG A 31 -13.14 7.02 -1.48
N TYR A 32 -13.11 5.93 -0.70
CA TYR A 32 -12.69 5.98 0.69
C TYR A 32 -11.19 6.22 0.83
N TYR A 33 -10.37 5.65 -0.05
CA TYR A 33 -8.94 5.94 -0.12
C TYR A 33 -8.68 7.42 -0.45
N GLU A 34 -9.48 8.01 -1.35
CA GLU A 34 -9.43 9.44 -1.70
C GLU A 34 -10.08 10.36 -0.65
N GLY A 35 -10.53 9.85 0.50
CA GLY A 35 -11.21 10.63 1.54
C GLY A 35 -12.63 11.08 1.18
N LYS A 36 -13.24 10.49 0.15
CA LYS A 36 -14.61 10.79 -0.29
C LYS A 36 -15.61 9.81 0.33
N HIS A 37 -15.70 9.81 1.66
CA HIS A 37 -16.57 8.92 2.43
C HIS A 37 -18.06 9.25 2.24
N ASP A 38 -18.92 8.30 2.60
CA ASP A 38 -20.37 8.44 2.47
C ASP A 38 -20.93 9.58 3.33
N ILE A 39 -20.25 9.96 4.42
CA ILE A 39 -20.61 11.13 5.26
C ILE A 39 -20.70 12.42 4.45
N LYS A 40 -19.92 12.59 3.36
CA LYS A 40 -20.00 13.79 2.51
C LYS A 40 -21.37 13.99 1.87
N ASN A 41 -22.13 12.91 1.68
CA ASN A 41 -23.46 12.91 1.09
C ASN A 41 -24.57 12.84 2.15
N TYR A 42 -24.21 12.81 3.45
CA TYR A 42 -25.19 12.71 4.53
C TYR A 42 -26.08 13.94 4.60
N LYS A 43 -27.40 13.73 4.73
CA LYS A 43 -28.40 14.79 4.81
C LYS A 43 -29.25 14.61 6.04
N LEU A 44 -29.56 15.71 6.71
CA LEU A 44 -30.51 15.74 7.81
C LEU A 44 -31.93 15.94 7.26
N TYR A 45 -32.88 15.27 7.85
CA TYR A 45 -34.28 15.39 7.46
C TYR A 45 -35.18 15.56 8.69
N TYR A 46 -36.31 16.24 8.51
CA TYR A 46 -37.41 16.28 9.49
C TYR A 46 -38.75 16.12 8.78
N TYR A 47 -39.78 15.73 9.55
CA TYR A 47 -41.13 15.69 9.05
C TYR A 47 -41.81 17.04 9.30
N ASP A 48 -42.40 17.64 8.26
CA ASP A 48 -43.23 18.82 8.38
C ASP A 48 -44.57 18.54 9.03
N LYS A 49 -45.40 19.59 9.17
CA LYS A 49 -46.74 19.46 9.77
C LYS A 49 -47.69 18.53 9.00
N ASP A 50 -47.40 18.34 7.71
CA ASP A 50 -48.18 17.49 6.81
C ASP A 50 -47.62 16.07 6.70
N GLY A 51 -46.59 15.74 7.49
CA GLY A 51 -45.91 14.43 7.50
C GLY A 51 -45.01 14.19 6.32
N ARG A 52 -44.57 15.25 5.59
CA ARG A 52 -43.64 15.15 4.47
C ARG A 52 -42.22 15.23 4.99
N LEU A 53 -41.34 14.39 4.43
CA LEU A 53 -39.90 14.39 4.73
C LEU A 53 -39.23 15.58 4.00
N ILE A 54 -38.69 16.53 4.74
CA ILE A 54 -38.03 17.73 4.23
C ILE A 54 -36.57 17.73 4.69
N GLU A 55 -35.63 18.13 3.79
CA GLU A 55 -34.21 18.30 4.13
C GLU A 55 -34.07 19.48 5.10
N ASP A 56 -33.42 19.24 6.25
CA ASP A 56 -33.15 20.24 7.25
C ASP A 56 -31.87 21.00 6.92
N THR A 57 -32.01 22.22 6.46
CA THR A 57 -30.90 23.13 6.15
C THR A 57 -30.64 24.13 7.27
N THR A 58 -31.37 24.05 8.38
CA THR A 58 -31.29 25.02 9.49
C THR A 58 -30.31 24.59 10.58
N ARG A 59 -30.17 23.28 10.80
CA ARG A 59 -29.20 22.73 11.77
C ARG A 59 -27.82 22.58 11.15
N SER A 60 -26.80 22.63 11.99
CA SER A 60 -25.42 22.38 11.58
C SER A 60 -25.29 20.98 10.97
N ASN A 61 -24.63 20.88 9.83
CA ASN A 61 -24.37 19.62 9.14
C ASN A 61 -22.93 19.58 8.64
N ILE A 62 -21.98 19.58 9.58
CA ILE A 62 -20.55 19.46 9.31
C ILE A 62 -20.28 18.05 8.80
N LYS A 63 -19.48 17.94 7.74
CA LYS A 63 -19.17 16.69 7.05
C LYS A 63 -17.66 16.54 6.92
N ILE A 64 -17.05 15.84 7.86
CA ILE A 64 -15.62 15.56 7.90
C ILE A 64 -15.44 14.05 7.72
N SER A 65 -14.63 13.65 6.76
CA SER A 65 -14.18 12.27 6.59
C SER A 65 -12.86 12.09 7.32
N HIS A 66 -12.70 10.99 8.03
CA HIS A 66 -11.46 10.63 8.72
C HIS A 66 -10.74 9.55 7.92
N PRO A 67 -9.57 9.82 7.30
CA PRO A 67 -8.96 8.99 6.28
C PRO A 67 -8.22 7.75 6.85
N PHE A 68 -8.84 7.02 7.77
CA PHE A 68 -8.28 5.78 8.34
C PHE A 68 -7.94 4.75 7.27
N PHE A 69 -8.77 4.64 6.23
CA PHE A 69 -8.53 3.66 5.18
C PHE A 69 -7.31 4.01 4.35
N THR A 70 -7.09 5.30 4.05
CA THR A 70 -5.88 5.78 3.38
C THR A 70 -4.64 5.40 4.19
N GLU A 71 -4.64 5.72 5.50
CA GLU A 71 -3.53 5.38 6.39
C GLU A 71 -3.26 3.87 6.43
N LEU A 72 -4.29 3.03 6.54
CA LEU A 72 -4.14 1.58 6.58
C LEU A 72 -3.60 0.99 5.27
N VAL A 73 -3.98 1.55 4.12
CA VAL A 73 -3.46 1.14 2.80
C VAL A 73 -2.00 1.55 2.68
N ASP A 74 -1.68 2.80 3.00
CA ASP A 74 -0.32 3.32 2.89
C ASP A 74 0.65 2.59 3.84
N GLN A 75 0.20 2.28 5.06
CA GLN A 75 0.97 1.45 6.00
C GLN A 75 1.27 0.06 5.42
N GLU A 76 0.28 -0.60 4.83
CA GLU A 76 0.45 -1.95 4.26
C GLU A 76 1.41 -1.94 3.09
N VAL A 77 1.27 -0.97 2.18
CA VAL A 77 2.15 -0.82 1.00
C VAL A 77 3.58 -0.49 1.41
N GLN A 78 3.76 0.51 2.27
CA GLN A 78 5.07 0.93 2.75
C GLN A 78 5.78 -0.21 3.52
N TYR A 79 5.04 -0.92 4.38
CA TYR A 79 5.60 -2.04 5.13
C TYR A 79 5.96 -3.22 4.22
N MET A 80 5.17 -3.49 3.17
CA MET A 80 5.45 -4.56 2.20
C MET A 80 6.74 -4.32 1.42
N LEU A 81 7.06 -3.06 1.09
CA LEU A 81 8.21 -2.66 0.28
C LEU A 81 9.34 -2.02 1.11
N SER A 82 9.37 -2.22 2.44
CA SER A 82 10.34 -1.55 3.32
C SER A 82 11.74 -2.16 3.29
N GLY A 83 11.95 -3.29 2.60
CA GLY A 83 13.25 -3.97 2.52
C GLY A 83 14.30 -3.14 1.77
N LYS A 84 15.51 -3.04 2.34
CA LYS A 84 16.61 -2.25 1.76
C LYS A 84 17.36 -2.94 0.64
N GLU A 85 17.37 -4.28 0.66
CA GLU A 85 18.16 -5.09 -0.26
C GLU A 85 17.42 -5.43 -1.56
N GLY A 86 16.19 -4.88 -1.74
CA GLY A 86 15.32 -5.27 -2.84
C GLY A 86 14.44 -6.48 -2.49
N PHE A 87 13.84 -7.12 -3.51
CA PHE A 87 12.89 -8.21 -3.33
C PHE A 87 13.07 -9.40 -4.29
N ILE A 88 13.96 -9.29 -5.28
CA ILE A 88 14.25 -10.32 -6.28
C ILE A 88 15.74 -10.66 -6.29
N PHE A 89 16.06 -11.94 -6.27
CA PHE A 89 17.42 -12.43 -6.09
C PHE A 89 17.73 -13.66 -6.95
N SER A 90 19.01 -13.79 -7.33
CA SER A 90 19.58 -14.96 -7.97
C SER A 90 20.94 -15.31 -7.35
N ASP A 91 21.30 -16.59 -7.37
CA ASP A 91 22.65 -17.03 -6.97
C ASP A 91 23.69 -16.79 -8.07
N ASP A 92 23.25 -16.53 -9.31
CA ASP A 92 24.10 -16.18 -10.43
C ASP A 92 24.35 -14.66 -10.47
N PRO A 93 25.61 -14.17 -10.33
CA PRO A 93 25.92 -12.75 -10.29
C PRO A 93 25.58 -11.98 -11.58
N GLU A 94 25.69 -12.63 -12.76
CA GLU A 94 25.38 -11.99 -14.04
C GLU A 94 23.85 -11.81 -14.16
N LEU A 95 23.09 -12.83 -13.80
CA LEU A 95 21.64 -12.74 -13.76
C LEU A 95 21.17 -11.72 -12.69
N GLN A 96 21.83 -11.68 -11.51
CA GLN A 96 21.49 -10.71 -10.47
C GLN A 96 21.62 -9.27 -10.96
N ASN A 97 22.72 -8.92 -11.62
CA ASN A 97 22.91 -7.58 -12.17
C ASN A 97 21.81 -7.18 -13.17
N GLU A 98 21.38 -8.11 -14.02
CA GLU A 98 20.28 -7.87 -14.95
C GLU A 98 18.94 -7.70 -14.21
N LEU A 99 18.67 -8.54 -13.20
CA LEU A 99 17.46 -8.43 -12.39
C LEU A 99 17.41 -7.11 -11.60
N ASP A 100 18.53 -6.65 -11.06
CA ASP A 100 18.62 -5.37 -10.36
C ASP A 100 18.26 -4.22 -11.30
N ALA A 101 18.78 -4.23 -12.54
CA ALA A 101 18.47 -3.21 -13.53
C ALA A 101 16.99 -3.17 -13.94
N TYR A 102 16.28 -4.30 -13.92
CA TYR A 102 14.83 -4.35 -14.22
C TYR A 102 13.96 -4.09 -13.02
N PHE A 103 14.40 -4.41 -11.79
CA PHE A 103 13.54 -4.46 -10.60
C PHE A 103 14.10 -3.68 -9.40
N ASN A 104 15.18 -4.15 -8.75
CA ASN A 104 15.61 -3.62 -7.45
C ASN A 104 16.16 -2.20 -7.54
N ASP A 105 16.97 -1.90 -8.58
CA ASP A 105 17.55 -0.57 -8.83
C ASP A 105 16.69 0.29 -9.76
N ASN A 106 15.54 -0.21 -10.20
CA ASN A 106 14.63 0.50 -11.09
C ASN A 106 13.55 1.25 -10.30
N GLU A 107 13.77 2.55 -10.13
CA GLU A 107 12.83 3.43 -9.42
C GLU A 107 11.47 3.50 -10.11
N ASP A 108 11.43 3.50 -11.46
CA ASP A 108 10.18 3.54 -12.23
C ASP A 108 9.36 2.27 -11.98
N PHE A 109 10.00 1.09 -12.00
CA PHE A 109 9.33 -0.16 -11.69
C PHE A 109 8.79 -0.18 -10.25
N THR A 110 9.58 0.30 -9.29
CA THR A 110 9.17 0.36 -7.87
C THR A 110 8.01 1.33 -7.67
N ALA A 111 7.99 2.47 -8.36
CA ALA A 111 6.88 3.41 -8.34
C ALA A 111 5.60 2.77 -8.90
N GLU A 112 5.67 2.13 -10.07
CA GLU A 112 4.53 1.46 -10.69
C GLU A 112 4.04 0.26 -9.86
N LEU A 113 4.95 -0.49 -9.21
CA LEU A 113 4.59 -1.57 -8.29
C LEU A 113 3.87 -1.05 -7.05
N THR A 114 4.28 0.12 -6.54
CA THR A 114 3.63 0.82 -5.43
C THR A 114 2.20 1.20 -5.79
N GLU A 115 1.96 1.75 -6.99
CA GLU A 115 0.63 2.06 -7.50
C GLU A 115 -0.23 0.80 -7.65
N VAL A 116 0.34 -0.28 -8.19
CA VAL A 116 -0.37 -1.58 -8.31
C VAL A 116 -0.76 -2.14 -6.96
N LEU A 117 0.11 -2.08 -5.95
CA LEU A 117 -0.20 -2.52 -4.59
C LEU A 117 -1.28 -1.66 -3.95
N THR A 118 -1.16 -0.33 -4.06
CA THR A 118 -2.16 0.63 -3.56
C THR A 118 -3.52 0.38 -4.19
N GLY A 119 -3.57 0.22 -5.51
CA GLY A 119 -4.80 -0.12 -6.23
C GLY A 119 -5.35 -1.49 -5.86
N CYS A 120 -4.49 -2.49 -5.72
CA CYS A 120 -4.88 -3.83 -5.31
C CYS A 120 -5.54 -3.84 -3.92
N ILE A 121 -5.01 -3.14 -2.94
CA ILE A 121 -5.54 -3.09 -1.58
C ILE A 121 -6.79 -2.21 -1.51
N SER A 122 -6.76 -1.03 -2.14
CA SER A 122 -7.86 -0.06 -2.09
C SER A 122 -9.06 -0.48 -2.95
N LYS A 123 -8.85 -1.05 -4.13
CA LYS A 123 -9.89 -1.45 -5.09
C LYS A 123 -10.20 -2.95 -5.05
N GLY A 124 -9.27 -3.78 -4.53
CA GLY A 124 -9.40 -5.24 -4.43
C GLY A 124 -8.62 -5.99 -5.52
N PHE A 125 -8.25 -5.33 -6.59
CA PHE A 125 -7.39 -5.83 -7.66
C PHE A 125 -6.85 -4.67 -8.49
N GLU A 126 -5.67 -4.88 -9.09
CA GLU A 126 -5.06 -3.90 -9.99
C GLU A 126 -4.30 -4.60 -11.10
N TYR A 127 -3.94 -3.84 -12.13
CA TYR A 127 -3.21 -4.36 -13.28
C TYR A 127 -1.89 -3.63 -13.49
N MET A 128 -0.94 -4.36 -14.03
CA MET A 128 0.28 -3.83 -14.63
C MET A 128 0.36 -4.38 -16.05
N TYR A 129 0.78 -3.58 -17.00
CA TYR A 129 1.03 -4.06 -18.35
C TYR A 129 2.47 -3.77 -18.78
N ALA A 130 2.98 -4.63 -19.67
CA ALA A 130 4.31 -4.50 -20.23
C ALA A 130 4.23 -3.83 -21.60
N TYR A 131 5.20 -2.96 -21.87
CA TYR A 131 5.37 -2.30 -23.17
C TYR A 131 6.86 -2.07 -23.45
N LYS A 132 7.21 -1.73 -24.68
CA LYS A 132 8.54 -1.24 -25.01
C LYS A 132 8.52 0.29 -25.02
N ASN A 133 9.47 0.91 -24.30
CA ASN A 133 9.61 2.35 -24.29
C ASN A 133 10.33 2.88 -25.55
N ASP A 134 10.54 4.20 -25.63
CA ASP A 134 11.17 4.84 -26.79
C ASP A 134 12.63 4.40 -26.99
N GLU A 135 13.28 3.83 -25.99
CA GLU A 135 14.63 3.26 -26.02
C GLU A 135 14.65 1.77 -26.35
N ASP A 136 13.52 1.18 -26.74
CA ASP A 136 13.32 -0.25 -26.99
C ASP A 136 13.57 -1.15 -25.76
N LYS A 137 13.47 -0.57 -24.56
CA LYS A 137 13.57 -1.32 -23.32
C LYS A 137 12.20 -1.76 -22.84
N LEU A 138 12.13 -3.00 -22.35
CA LEU A 138 10.94 -3.53 -21.70
C LEU A 138 10.66 -2.72 -20.43
N SER A 139 9.48 -2.13 -20.37
CA SER A 139 9.01 -1.28 -19.28
C SER A 139 7.63 -1.73 -18.83
N PHE A 140 7.24 -1.31 -17.63
CA PHE A 140 5.98 -1.68 -17.01
C PHE A 140 5.24 -0.44 -16.56
N GLN A 141 3.91 -0.47 -16.63
CA GLN A 141 3.06 0.61 -16.18
C GLN A 141 1.80 0.06 -15.50
N CYS A 142 1.36 0.73 -14.44
CA CYS A 142 0.10 0.45 -13.78
C CYS A 142 -1.07 0.81 -14.71
N ALA A 143 -2.04 -0.07 -14.82
CA ALA A 143 -3.28 0.18 -15.53
C ALA A 143 -4.45 0.14 -14.56
N ASP A 144 -5.14 1.28 -14.41
CA ASP A 144 -6.27 1.41 -13.49
C ASP A 144 -7.30 0.31 -13.73
N SER A 145 -7.47 -0.53 -12.72
CA SER A 145 -8.44 -1.64 -12.76
C SER A 145 -9.87 -1.18 -13.07
N MET A 146 -10.21 0.09 -12.81
CA MET A 146 -11.52 0.63 -13.19
C MET A 146 -11.70 0.75 -14.71
N GLY A 147 -10.59 0.91 -15.44
CA GLY A 147 -10.54 1.01 -16.90
C GLY A 147 -10.24 -0.29 -17.64
N VAL A 148 -9.82 -1.36 -16.94
CA VAL A 148 -9.45 -2.64 -17.57
C VAL A 148 -10.62 -3.63 -17.51
N VAL A 149 -10.97 -4.21 -18.67
CA VAL A 149 -12.03 -5.24 -18.83
C VAL A 149 -11.44 -6.49 -19.46
N GLU A 150 -11.47 -7.61 -18.76
CA GLU A 150 -11.08 -8.92 -19.30
C GLU A 150 -12.27 -9.56 -20.03
N VAL A 151 -12.10 -9.86 -21.30
CA VAL A 151 -13.07 -10.64 -22.12
C VAL A 151 -12.57 -12.06 -22.25
N ARG A 152 -13.35 -13.01 -21.73
CA ARG A 152 -13.02 -14.44 -21.72
C ARG A 152 -13.81 -15.20 -22.77
N ALA A 153 -13.22 -16.24 -23.32
CA ALA A 153 -13.87 -17.11 -24.29
C ALA A 153 -15.09 -17.85 -23.70
N LYS A 154 -14.98 -18.21 -22.40
CA LYS A 154 -16.04 -18.88 -21.64
C LYS A 154 -16.01 -18.40 -20.19
N ASP A 155 -17.18 -18.38 -19.53
CA ASP A 155 -17.32 -17.94 -18.14
C ASP A 155 -16.47 -18.71 -17.12
N THR A 156 -16.12 -19.96 -17.43
CA THR A 156 -15.34 -20.86 -16.57
C THR A 156 -13.88 -21.01 -17.01
N ASP A 157 -13.49 -20.39 -18.11
CA ASP A 157 -12.13 -20.46 -18.65
C ASP A 157 -11.32 -19.25 -18.16
N ASP A 158 -10.12 -19.52 -17.63
CA ASP A 158 -9.17 -18.45 -17.28
C ASP A 158 -8.43 -17.87 -18.50
N ASN A 159 -8.74 -18.37 -19.72
CA ASN A 159 -8.13 -17.90 -20.95
C ASN A 159 -8.79 -16.58 -21.40
N THR A 160 -8.07 -15.48 -21.25
CA THR A 160 -8.48 -14.15 -21.72
C THR A 160 -8.25 -14.06 -23.23
N GLU A 161 -9.31 -13.78 -24.01
CA GLU A 161 -9.22 -13.56 -25.46
C GLU A 161 -8.85 -12.13 -25.80
N TYR A 162 -9.44 -11.19 -25.09
CA TYR A 162 -9.20 -9.74 -25.26
C TYR A 162 -9.10 -9.07 -23.90
N VAL A 163 -8.30 -7.99 -23.84
CA VAL A 163 -8.33 -6.99 -22.77
C VAL A 163 -8.72 -5.66 -23.38
N ILE A 164 -9.78 -5.07 -22.86
CA ILE A 164 -10.17 -3.70 -23.22
C ILE A 164 -9.63 -2.81 -22.11
N TYR A 165 -8.78 -1.84 -22.47
CA TYR A 165 -8.27 -0.82 -21.56
C TYR A 165 -8.72 0.55 -22.00
N TRP A 166 -9.44 1.27 -21.14
CA TRP A 166 -9.90 2.62 -21.44
C TRP A 166 -9.52 3.60 -20.34
N TYR A 167 -9.19 4.80 -20.73
CA TYR A 167 -8.82 5.89 -19.82
C TYR A 167 -9.25 7.23 -20.41
N VAL A 168 -9.36 8.26 -19.54
CA VAL A 168 -9.63 9.64 -19.96
C VAL A 168 -8.31 10.27 -20.37
N ASP A 169 -8.16 10.57 -21.66
CA ASP A 169 -6.96 11.18 -22.23
C ASP A 169 -6.90 12.68 -21.90
N ARG A 170 -8.01 13.39 -22.19
CA ARG A 170 -8.12 14.82 -21.92
C ARG A 170 -9.56 15.26 -21.72
N VAL A 171 -9.69 16.43 -21.07
CA VAL A 171 -10.99 17.11 -20.92
C VAL A 171 -10.98 18.38 -21.75
N GLU A 172 -11.82 18.43 -22.78
CA GLU A 172 -11.96 19.60 -23.66
C GLU A 172 -12.87 20.69 -23.05
N LYS A 173 -12.88 21.86 -23.70
CA LYS A 173 -13.78 22.97 -23.30
C LYS A 173 -15.22 22.46 -23.22
N GLY A 174 -15.93 22.86 -22.16
CA GLY A 174 -17.27 22.38 -21.89
C GLY A 174 -17.37 21.09 -21.09
N LYS A 175 -16.26 20.63 -20.47
CA LYS A 175 -16.16 19.40 -19.67
C LYS A 175 -16.42 18.12 -20.46
N LYS A 176 -16.15 18.13 -21.77
CA LYS A 176 -16.26 16.95 -22.62
C LYS A 176 -15.00 16.08 -22.43
N GLU A 177 -15.17 14.93 -21.83
CA GLU A 177 -14.09 13.95 -21.67
C GLU A 177 -13.83 13.27 -23.01
N ILE A 178 -12.55 13.14 -23.38
CA ILE A 178 -12.11 12.31 -24.49
C ILE A 178 -11.52 11.05 -23.88
N LYS A 179 -12.17 9.93 -24.15
CA LYS A 179 -11.74 8.61 -23.70
C LYS A 179 -11.03 7.90 -24.83
N ARG A 180 -9.83 7.38 -24.56
CA ARG A 180 -9.16 6.44 -25.44
C ARG A 180 -9.47 5.03 -24.98
N ILE A 181 -9.71 4.15 -25.92
CA ILE A 181 -10.06 2.75 -25.69
C ILE A 181 -9.12 1.92 -26.53
N GLN A 182 -8.40 1.02 -25.89
CA GLN A 182 -7.48 0.08 -26.51
C GLN A 182 -8.05 -1.33 -26.37
N VAL A 183 -8.08 -2.09 -27.42
CA VAL A 183 -8.46 -3.51 -27.40
C VAL A 183 -7.24 -4.33 -27.75
N TRP A 184 -6.78 -5.12 -26.80
CA TRP A 184 -5.60 -5.95 -26.91
C TRP A 184 -5.98 -7.40 -27.16
N ASP A 185 -5.42 -8.01 -28.18
CA ASP A 185 -5.41 -9.45 -28.40
C ASP A 185 -4.00 -10.02 -28.23
N LYS A 186 -3.72 -11.23 -28.65
CA LYS A 186 -2.40 -11.87 -28.50
C LYS A 186 -1.30 -11.28 -29.38
N GLU A 187 -1.68 -10.57 -30.45
CA GLU A 187 -0.77 -10.10 -31.47
C GLU A 187 -0.82 -8.59 -31.66
N ASN A 188 -2.02 -7.97 -31.50
CA ASN A 188 -2.27 -6.61 -31.89
C ASN A 188 -3.01 -5.81 -30.83
N VAL A 189 -2.94 -4.48 -31.00
CA VAL A 189 -3.72 -3.47 -30.27
C VAL A 189 -4.54 -2.68 -31.27
N TYR A 190 -5.82 -2.51 -30.97
CA TYR A 190 -6.78 -1.71 -31.74
C TYR A 190 -7.15 -0.46 -30.95
N PHE A 191 -7.13 0.69 -31.58
CA PHE A 191 -7.34 1.98 -30.95
C PHE A 191 -8.67 2.58 -31.34
N TYR A 192 -9.41 3.02 -30.32
CA TYR A 192 -10.70 3.69 -30.48
C TYR A 192 -10.74 4.93 -29.60
N VAL A 193 -11.61 5.87 -29.96
CA VAL A 193 -11.85 7.10 -29.21
C VAL A 193 -13.35 7.26 -28.95
N GLN A 194 -13.68 7.82 -27.78
CA GLN A 194 -15.04 8.20 -27.42
C GLN A 194 -15.05 9.62 -26.86
N ALA A 195 -15.83 10.49 -27.42
CA ALA A 195 -15.96 11.88 -27.00
C ALA A 195 -17.24 12.08 -26.17
N GLY A 196 -17.09 12.28 -24.87
CA GLY A 196 -18.19 12.39 -23.92
C GLY A 196 -19.09 11.16 -23.93
N SER A 197 -20.40 11.34 -24.09
CA SER A 197 -21.39 10.26 -24.23
C SER A 197 -21.63 9.84 -25.69
N GLY A 198 -20.76 10.25 -26.63
CA GLY A 198 -20.87 9.92 -28.04
C GLY A 198 -20.60 8.44 -28.33
N GLN A 199 -20.73 8.07 -29.60
CA GLN A 199 -20.41 6.71 -30.05
C GLN A 199 -18.89 6.48 -30.02
N ILE A 200 -18.50 5.25 -29.80
CA ILE A 200 -17.10 4.79 -29.93
C ILE A 200 -16.79 4.79 -31.45
N ALA A 201 -15.67 5.35 -31.84
CA ALA A 201 -15.17 5.38 -33.21
C ALA A 201 -13.72 4.92 -33.27
N LEU A 202 -13.23 4.51 -34.42
CA LEU A 202 -11.81 4.28 -34.64
C LEU A 202 -11.00 5.53 -34.33
N ASP A 203 -9.84 5.41 -33.73
CA ASP A 203 -8.94 6.53 -33.53
C ASP A 203 -8.20 6.84 -34.84
N GLU A 204 -8.54 7.97 -35.47
CA GLU A 204 -7.95 8.43 -36.73
C GLU A 204 -6.56 9.08 -36.52
N ASP A 205 -6.21 9.44 -35.27
CA ASP A 205 -4.90 10.00 -34.93
C ASP A 205 -3.81 8.92 -34.95
N GLU A 206 -4.18 7.64 -34.79
CA GLU A 206 -3.26 6.51 -34.84
C GLU A 206 -2.91 6.13 -36.29
N LYS A 207 -1.64 6.33 -36.67
CA LYS A 207 -1.15 6.09 -38.04
C LYS A 207 -1.27 4.63 -38.49
N MET A 208 -1.23 3.69 -37.52
CA MET A 208 -1.40 2.26 -37.74
C MET A 208 -2.43 1.71 -36.75
N ASN A 209 -3.56 1.23 -37.28
CA ASN A 209 -4.64 0.66 -36.49
C ASN A 209 -5.29 -0.51 -37.24
N PRO A 210 -5.12 -1.79 -36.82
CA PRO A 210 -4.38 -2.22 -35.65
C PRO A 210 -2.86 -2.14 -35.80
N ARG A 211 -2.16 -2.10 -34.66
CA ARG A 211 -0.70 -2.20 -34.63
C ARG A 211 -0.27 -3.38 -33.76
N PRO A 212 0.91 -4.01 -34.00
CA PRO A 212 1.48 -5.00 -33.08
C PRO A 212 1.79 -4.38 -31.70
N HIS A 213 2.00 -5.22 -30.70
CA HIS A 213 2.21 -4.77 -29.32
C HIS A 213 3.40 -3.81 -29.19
N THR A 214 4.48 -4.08 -29.95
CA THR A 214 5.71 -3.29 -29.93
C THR A 214 6.13 -2.88 -31.32
N ILE A 215 6.56 -1.63 -31.48
CA ILE A 215 7.17 -1.10 -32.70
C ILE A 215 8.42 -0.38 -32.26
N TRP A 216 9.58 -0.78 -32.77
CA TRP A 216 10.84 -0.15 -32.46
C TRP A 216 11.69 0.04 -33.71
N THR A 217 12.60 1.03 -33.69
CA THR A 217 13.45 1.38 -34.82
C THR A 217 14.90 1.28 -34.39
N LYS A 218 15.69 0.49 -35.11
CA LYS A 218 17.12 0.34 -34.81
C LYS A 218 17.91 1.49 -35.43
N ASP A 219 18.61 2.25 -34.59
CA ASP A 219 19.35 3.46 -35.01
C ASP A 219 20.38 3.22 -36.11
N LYS A 220 20.95 2.01 -36.18
CA LYS A 220 22.02 1.70 -37.14
C LYS A 220 21.51 1.49 -38.58
N ASP A 221 20.30 1.01 -38.74
CA ASP A 221 19.77 0.57 -40.06
C ASP A 221 18.53 1.34 -40.50
N ASN A 222 17.98 2.24 -39.69
CA ASN A 222 16.67 2.87 -39.88
C ASN A 222 15.53 1.87 -40.17
N ALA A 223 15.74 0.61 -39.78
CA ALA A 223 14.73 -0.43 -39.99
C ALA A 223 13.75 -0.45 -38.81
N THR A 224 12.46 -0.42 -39.14
CA THR A 224 11.38 -0.52 -38.15
C THR A 224 10.97 -1.98 -38.00
N TYR A 225 10.97 -2.47 -36.77
CA TYR A 225 10.58 -3.83 -36.41
C TYR A 225 9.20 -3.82 -35.77
N TYR A 226 8.43 -4.86 -36.09
CA TYR A 226 7.05 -5.04 -35.61
C TYR A 226 7.01 -6.37 -34.87
N GLU A 227 6.83 -6.33 -33.56
CA GLU A 227 6.87 -7.50 -32.70
C GLU A 227 5.67 -7.57 -31.79
N ASN A 228 5.40 -8.75 -31.25
CA ASN A 228 4.38 -8.97 -30.25
C ASN A 228 4.88 -9.90 -29.15
N PHE A 229 4.23 -9.86 -27.99
CA PHE A 229 4.59 -10.73 -26.86
C PHE A 229 4.08 -12.18 -27.03
N GLY A 230 3.25 -12.47 -28.03
CA GLY A 230 2.59 -13.77 -28.21
C GLY A 230 1.48 -14.07 -27.19
N PHE A 231 1.18 -13.11 -26.31
CA PHE A 231 0.11 -13.12 -25.31
C PHE A 231 -0.27 -11.69 -24.95
N ILE A 232 -1.39 -11.50 -24.25
CA ILE A 232 -1.83 -10.17 -23.81
C ILE A 232 -0.98 -9.73 -22.60
N PRO A 233 -0.20 -8.64 -22.69
CA PRO A 233 0.80 -8.26 -21.67
C PRO A 233 0.19 -7.53 -20.47
N PHE A 234 -0.98 -7.95 -20.00
CA PHE A 234 -1.65 -7.43 -18.82
C PHE A 234 -1.60 -8.44 -17.68
N PHE A 235 -1.09 -8.02 -16.53
CA PHE A 235 -0.94 -8.84 -15.33
C PHE A 235 -1.83 -8.31 -14.23
N ARG A 236 -2.68 -9.15 -13.67
CA ARG A 236 -3.57 -8.77 -12.58
C ARG A 236 -3.00 -9.24 -11.24
N LEU A 237 -2.96 -8.32 -10.28
CA LEU A 237 -2.74 -8.59 -8.86
C LEU A 237 -4.08 -8.51 -8.13
N ASP A 238 -4.48 -9.59 -7.46
CA ASP A 238 -5.71 -9.66 -6.68
C ASP A 238 -5.40 -9.60 -5.17
N ASN A 239 -6.07 -8.75 -4.41
CA ASN A 239 -5.97 -8.72 -2.94
C ASN A 239 -6.46 -10.05 -2.32
N CYS A 240 -7.54 -10.61 -2.86
CA CYS A 240 -8.03 -11.93 -2.50
C CYS A 240 -8.74 -12.60 -3.68
N LYS A 241 -9.01 -13.91 -3.61
CA LYS A 241 -9.69 -14.67 -4.68
C LYS A 241 -11.03 -14.05 -5.10
N LYS A 242 -11.73 -13.40 -4.17
CA LYS A 242 -13.02 -12.74 -4.43
C LYS A 242 -12.90 -11.27 -4.81
N GLN A 243 -11.69 -10.75 -4.96
CA GLN A 243 -11.39 -9.35 -5.31
C GLN A 243 -12.05 -8.33 -4.36
N PHE A 244 -12.13 -8.66 -3.06
CA PHE A 244 -12.56 -7.70 -2.06
C PHE A 244 -11.41 -6.77 -1.67
N ASN A 245 -11.72 -5.49 -1.54
CA ASN A 245 -10.78 -4.49 -1.06
C ASN A 245 -10.56 -4.56 0.47
N GLY A 246 -9.53 -3.87 0.94
CA GLY A 246 -9.19 -3.79 2.36
C GLY A 246 -10.20 -3.02 3.21
N LEU A 247 -11.07 -2.23 2.59
CA LEU A 247 -12.11 -1.45 3.26
C LEU A 247 -13.23 -2.33 3.83
N LYS A 248 -13.53 -3.46 3.18
CA LYS A 248 -14.71 -4.28 3.47
C LYS A 248 -14.93 -4.61 4.95
N PRO A 249 -13.90 -5.02 5.74
CA PRO A 249 -14.12 -5.37 7.15
C PRO A 249 -14.32 -4.17 8.08
N ILE A 250 -14.02 -2.96 7.65
CA ILE A 250 -13.98 -1.76 8.50
C ILE A 250 -14.89 -0.62 8.03
N LYS A 251 -15.51 -0.74 6.85
CA LYS A 251 -16.32 0.33 6.28
C LYS A 251 -17.40 0.84 7.24
N ASP A 252 -18.18 -0.09 7.78
CA ASP A 252 -19.31 0.28 8.65
C ASP A 252 -18.85 0.98 9.93
N ILE A 253 -17.66 0.63 10.44
CA ILE A 253 -17.08 1.27 11.63
C ILE A 253 -16.56 2.67 11.29
N ILE A 254 -15.95 2.84 10.12
CA ILE A 254 -15.51 4.16 9.65
C ILE A 254 -16.72 5.08 9.44
N ASP A 255 -17.80 4.57 8.85
CA ASP A 255 -19.04 5.34 8.64
C ASP A 255 -19.65 5.78 9.97
N ASP A 256 -19.68 4.89 10.98
CA ASP A 256 -20.17 5.20 12.30
C ASP A 256 -19.27 6.21 13.03
N TYR A 257 -17.93 6.05 12.91
CA TYR A 257 -16.97 7.02 13.46
C TYR A 257 -17.19 8.41 12.86
N ASP A 258 -17.25 8.50 11.53
CA ASP A 258 -17.47 9.77 10.82
C ASP A 258 -18.78 10.44 11.26
N LEU A 259 -19.86 9.65 11.37
CA LEU A 259 -21.16 10.14 11.81
C LEU A 259 -21.13 10.66 13.26
N MET A 260 -20.48 9.92 14.18
CA MET A 260 -20.35 10.31 15.58
C MET A 260 -19.48 11.53 15.78
N ALA A 261 -18.35 11.62 15.07
CA ALA A 261 -17.43 12.75 15.13
C ALA A 261 -18.07 14.03 14.56
N CYS A 262 -18.73 13.92 13.40
CA CYS A 262 -19.50 15.02 12.81
C CYS A 262 -20.66 15.45 13.72
N GLY A 263 -21.36 14.49 14.30
CA GLY A 263 -22.43 14.75 15.24
C GLY A 263 -21.97 15.48 16.51
N LEU A 264 -20.75 15.18 17.02
CA LEU A 264 -20.16 15.92 18.12
C LEU A 264 -19.85 17.36 17.71
N SER A 265 -19.25 17.56 16.54
CA SER A 265 -18.95 18.90 15.99
C SER A 265 -20.21 19.72 15.77
N ASN A 266 -21.27 19.12 15.21
CA ASN A 266 -22.56 19.76 15.02
C ASN A 266 -23.18 20.18 16.36
N ASN A 267 -23.16 19.30 17.35
CA ASN A 267 -23.73 19.60 18.68
C ASN A 267 -22.95 20.73 19.39
N ILE A 268 -21.63 20.76 19.26
CA ILE A 268 -20.80 21.85 19.83
C ILE A 268 -21.15 23.19 19.16
N GLN A 269 -21.34 23.18 17.84
CA GLN A 269 -21.71 24.37 17.09
C GLN A 269 -23.13 24.84 17.47
N ASP A 270 -24.10 23.93 17.51
CA ASP A 270 -25.48 24.25 17.86
C ASP A 270 -25.65 24.60 19.36
N ALA A 271 -24.84 24.01 20.26
CA ALA A 271 -24.85 24.31 21.69
C ALA A 271 -24.28 25.67 22.03
N SER A 272 -23.59 26.34 21.13
CA SER A 272 -23.21 27.74 21.25
C SER A 272 -24.44 28.67 21.21
N GLU A 273 -25.59 28.13 20.71
CA GLU A 273 -26.89 28.77 20.76
C GLU A 273 -27.64 28.31 22.02
N TYR A 274 -27.84 29.19 22.96
CA TYR A 274 -28.63 28.93 24.15
C TYR A 274 -30.12 29.07 23.87
N LEU A 275 -30.92 28.19 24.44
CA LEU A 275 -32.37 28.26 24.39
C LEU A 275 -32.82 29.31 25.44
N VAL A 276 -33.40 30.37 24.95
CA VAL A 276 -34.00 31.40 25.85
C VAL A 276 -35.44 30.99 26.16
N VAL A 277 -35.73 30.68 27.40
CA VAL A 277 -37.08 30.39 27.86
C VAL A 277 -37.62 31.61 28.56
N VAL A 278 -38.60 32.27 27.94
CA VAL A 278 -39.24 33.47 28.50
C VAL A 278 -40.60 33.11 29.04
N LYS A 279 -40.85 33.46 30.30
CA LYS A 279 -42.16 33.33 30.96
C LYS A 279 -42.75 34.74 31.17
N GLY A 280 -44.02 34.94 30.83
CA GLY A 280 -44.68 36.24 31.01
C GLY A 280 -44.06 37.33 30.14
N PHE A 281 -43.87 37.10 28.84
CA PHE A 281 -43.31 38.10 27.93
C PHE A 281 -44.30 39.26 27.70
N GLN A 282 -43.80 40.47 27.88
CA GLN A 282 -44.56 41.71 27.59
C GLN A 282 -44.17 42.22 26.18
N GLY A 283 -44.75 41.59 25.15
CA GLY A 283 -44.53 41.96 23.74
C GLY A 283 -45.50 41.23 22.82
N ASP A 284 -45.63 41.71 21.58
CA ASP A 284 -46.70 41.30 20.68
C ASP A 284 -46.42 39.98 19.95
N ASN A 285 -45.12 39.57 19.77
CA ASN A 285 -44.79 38.38 19.02
C ASN A 285 -43.36 37.81 19.28
N LEU A 286 -43.11 36.60 18.76
CA LEU A 286 -41.81 35.92 18.88
C LEU A 286 -40.65 36.65 18.17
N GLU A 287 -40.90 37.41 17.11
CA GLU A 287 -39.87 38.16 16.39
C GLU A 287 -39.31 39.27 17.24
N GLU A 288 -40.15 39.89 18.09
CA GLU A 288 -39.74 40.91 19.04
C GLU A 288 -38.82 40.31 20.12
N ILE A 289 -39.10 39.10 20.61
CA ILE A 289 -38.21 38.40 21.53
C ILE A 289 -36.83 38.18 20.89
N ILE A 290 -36.78 37.69 19.66
CA ILE A 290 -35.53 37.45 18.94
C ILE A 290 -34.76 38.74 18.75
N THR A 291 -35.42 39.81 18.32
CA THR A 291 -34.83 41.11 18.11
C THR A 291 -34.31 41.73 19.43
N ASN A 292 -35.09 41.64 20.49
CA ASN A 292 -34.71 42.14 21.81
C ASN A 292 -33.52 41.36 22.38
N THR A 293 -33.48 40.02 22.21
CA THR A 293 -32.38 39.17 22.68
C THR A 293 -31.10 39.43 21.89
N LYS A 294 -31.17 39.45 20.56
CA LYS A 294 -29.99 39.59 19.70
C LYS A 294 -29.45 40.98 19.58
N THR A 295 -30.32 41.98 19.52
CA THR A 295 -29.95 43.37 19.20
C THR A 295 -29.97 44.27 20.42
N LYS A 296 -31.05 44.30 21.18
CA LYS A 296 -31.23 45.20 22.33
C LYS A 296 -30.68 44.62 23.63
N LYS A 297 -30.46 43.30 23.70
CA LYS A 297 -29.94 42.56 24.87
C LYS A 297 -30.77 42.73 26.15
N HIS A 298 -32.09 43.00 26.03
CA HIS A 298 -33.03 43.06 27.15
C HIS A 298 -34.39 42.52 26.71
N ILE A 299 -35.09 41.94 27.65
CA ILE A 299 -36.43 41.33 27.46
C ILE A 299 -37.31 41.84 28.60
N GLY A 300 -38.45 42.44 28.27
CA GLY A 300 -39.49 42.80 29.23
C GLY A 300 -40.30 41.56 29.60
N VAL A 301 -40.51 41.35 30.90
CA VAL A 301 -41.33 40.27 31.44
C VAL A 301 -42.31 40.83 32.49
N GLU A 302 -43.42 40.16 32.75
CA GLU A 302 -44.38 40.49 33.82
C GLU A 302 -43.76 40.32 35.21
N ASP A 303 -44.42 40.88 36.26
CA ASP A 303 -43.90 40.88 37.64
C ASP A 303 -43.58 39.47 38.18
N ASN A 304 -44.26 38.43 37.70
CA ASN A 304 -44.00 37.01 38.01
C ASN A 304 -43.32 36.26 36.86
N GLY A 305 -42.83 36.97 35.85
CA GLY A 305 -42.12 36.40 34.70
C GLY A 305 -40.65 36.17 34.96
N GLY A 306 -39.98 35.57 34.01
CA GLY A 306 -38.52 35.35 34.08
C GLY A 306 -37.96 34.91 32.74
N VAL A 307 -36.65 35.08 32.62
CA VAL A 307 -35.90 34.62 31.46
C VAL A 307 -34.87 33.61 31.96
N ASP A 308 -35.01 32.35 31.47
CA ASP A 308 -34.06 31.29 31.76
C ASP A 308 -33.23 31.01 30.49
N PHE A 309 -31.93 30.94 30.64
CA PHE A 309 -31.04 30.45 29.59
C PHE A 309 -30.75 28.96 29.83
N LYS A 310 -31.15 28.11 28.89
CA LYS A 310 -30.88 26.69 28.97
C LYS A 310 -29.88 26.31 27.89
N THR A 311 -28.84 25.63 28.29
CA THR A 311 -27.92 24.97 27.39
C THR A 311 -28.35 23.53 27.22
N VAL A 312 -28.13 22.95 26.03
CA VAL A 312 -28.35 21.53 25.80
C VAL A 312 -27.11 20.75 26.26
N ASP A 313 -27.30 19.87 27.21
CA ASP A 313 -26.20 19.00 27.65
C ASP A 313 -25.77 18.06 26.49
N ILE A 314 -24.50 18.18 26.10
CA ILE A 314 -23.90 17.30 25.09
C ILE A 314 -23.37 16.06 25.82
N PRO A 315 -23.74 14.83 25.42
CA PRO A 315 -23.21 13.60 26.03
C PRO A 315 -21.74 13.35 25.59
N TYR A 316 -20.86 14.27 25.96
CA TYR A 316 -19.46 14.31 25.51
C TYR A 316 -18.70 13.04 25.90
N GLU A 317 -18.79 12.60 27.16
CA GLU A 317 -18.04 11.43 27.65
C GLU A 317 -18.46 10.14 26.90
N ALA A 318 -19.76 9.93 26.69
CA ALA A 318 -20.24 8.77 25.95
C ALA A 318 -19.76 8.75 24.50
N ARG A 319 -19.74 9.93 23.85
CA ARG A 319 -19.24 10.07 22.48
C ARG A 319 -17.74 9.86 22.39
N LYS A 320 -16.98 10.43 23.32
CA LYS A 320 -15.53 10.24 23.40
C LYS A 320 -15.15 8.76 23.54
N VAL A 321 -15.77 8.06 24.49
CA VAL A 321 -15.57 6.62 24.69
C VAL A 321 -15.92 5.81 23.43
N LYS A 322 -17.01 6.18 22.73
CA LYS A 322 -17.41 5.54 21.48
C LYS A 322 -16.39 5.75 20.38
N LEU A 323 -15.92 6.98 20.17
CA LEU A 323 -14.90 7.30 19.16
C LEU A 323 -13.58 6.56 19.43
N GLU A 324 -13.10 6.54 20.68
CA GLU A 324 -11.91 5.80 21.08
C GLU A 324 -12.06 4.27 20.84
N HIS A 325 -13.25 3.72 21.09
CA HIS A 325 -13.54 2.32 20.84
C HIS A 325 -13.58 2.00 19.33
N ASP A 326 -14.20 2.85 18.53
CA ASP A 326 -14.29 2.66 17.08
C ASP A 326 -12.91 2.81 16.41
N GLU A 327 -12.12 3.81 16.77
CA GLU A 327 -10.74 3.96 16.31
C GLU A 327 -9.91 2.69 16.59
N LYS A 328 -9.97 2.19 17.82
CA LYS A 328 -9.28 0.95 18.21
C LYS A 328 -9.73 -0.26 17.38
N ASN A 329 -11.03 -0.35 17.07
CA ASN A 329 -11.58 -1.43 16.26
C ASN A 329 -11.22 -1.29 14.76
N ILE A 330 -11.16 -0.05 14.23
CA ILE A 330 -10.72 0.21 12.86
C ILE A 330 -9.31 -0.34 12.64
N TYR A 331 -8.35 0.00 13.51
CA TYR A 331 -6.98 -0.53 13.40
C TYR A 331 -6.91 -2.04 13.65
N ARG A 332 -7.67 -2.57 14.61
CA ARG A 332 -7.70 -4.00 14.91
C ARG A 332 -8.24 -4.83 13.75
N PHE A 333 -9.39 -4.46 13.20
CA PHE A 333 -10.04 -5.20 12.10
C PHE A 333 -9.45 -4.86 10.74
N GLY A 334 -8.88 -3.66 10.57
CA GLY A 334 -8.07 -3.28 9.42
C GLY A 334 -6.68 -3.93 9.43
N MET A 335 -6.29 -4.57 10.57
CA MET A 335 -4.99 -5.21 10.76
C MET A 335 -3.83 -4.23 10.55
N GLY A 336 -4.01 -2.97 10.96
CA GLY A 336 -3.01 -1.92 10.88
C GLY A 336 -2.39 -1.59 12.24
N PHE A 337 -1.45 -0.69 12.22
CA PHE A 337 -0.74 -0.18 13.40
C PHE A 337 -1.25 1.23 13.74
N ASN A 338 -1.73 1.43 14.97
CA ASN A 338 -2.10 2.76 15.45
C ASN A 338 -0.89 3.48 16.03
N SER A 339 -0.33 4.43 15.29
CA SER A 339 0.82 5.24 15.69
C SER A 339 0.53 6.17 16.87
N ALA A 340 -0.72 6.60 17.06
CA ALA A 340 -1.14 7.46 18.17
C ALA A 340 -1.06 6.75 19.55
N GLN A 341 -1.03 5.42 19.57
CA GLN A 341 -0.88 4.63 20.80
C GLN A 341 0.59 4.37 21.20
N LEU A 342 1.55 4.95 20.52
CA LEU A 342 2.93 5.04 20.99
C LEU A 342 2.94 6.01 22.18
N GLY A 343 2.80 5.45 23.40
CA GLY A 343 2.89 6.26 24.61
C GLY A 343 4.30 6.87 24.80
N ASP A 344 4.39 7.95 25.60
CA ASP A 344 5.62 8.69 25.91
C ASP A 344 6.69 7.89 26.70
N GLY A 345 6.65 6.57 26.71
CA GLY A 345 7.55 5.71 27.47
C GLY A 345 8.56 4.95 26.60
N ASN A 346 9.64 4.47 27.22
CA ASN A 346 10.62 3.54 26.63
C ASN A 346 9.90 2.24 26.22
N ILE A 347 9.46 2.18 24.95
CA ILE A 347 8.79 1.00 24.40
C ILE A 347 9.86 0.04 23.89
N THR A 348 9.88 -1.18 24.43
CA THR A 348 10.84 -2.21 24.01
C THR A 348 10.55 -2.73 22.61
N ASN A 349 11.58 -3.22 21.91
CA ASN A 349 11.45 -3.83 20.59
C ASN A 349 10.42 -4.99 20.56
N VAL A 350 10.26 -5.72 21.63
CA VAL A 350 9.26 -6.80 21.76
C VAL A 350 7.84 -6.24 21.67
N VAL A 351 7.56 -5.11 22.31
CA VAL A 351 6.25 -4.45 22.27
C VAL A 351 6.00 -3.88 20.87
N ILE A 352 7.01 -3.27 20.25
CA ILE A 352 6.91 -2.76 18.87
C ILE A 352 6.57 -3.91 17.92
N LYS A 353 7.35 -5.00 17.92
CA LYS A 353 7.10 -6.20 17.09
C LYS A 353 5.70 -6.79 17.33
N SER A 354 5.25 -6.84 18.58
CA SER A 354 3.90 -7.34 18.91
C SER A 354 2.80 -6.47 18.29
N ARG A 355 3.00 -5.15 18.20
CA ARG A 355 2.04 -4.23 17.57
C ARG A 355 1.99 -4.40 16.06
N TYR A 356 3.10 -4.71 15.39
CA TYR A 356 3.17 -4.99 13.97
C TYR A 356 2.65 -6.38 13.59
N ALA A 357 2.42 -7.29 14.54
CA ALA A 357 2.08 -8.69 14.26
C ALA A 357 0.84 -8.87 13.38
N LEU A 358 -0.20 -8.03 13.53
CA LEU A 358 -1.40 -8.09 12.69
C LEU A 358 -1.12 -7.60 11.27
N LEU A 359 -0.37 -6.51 11.14
CA LEU A 359 0.05 -5.98 9.84
C LEU A 359 0.94 -6.98 9.11
N ASP A 360 1.87 -7.61 9.81
CA ASP A 360 2.73 -8.64 9.26
C ASP A 360 1.95 -9.86 8.76
N LEU A 361 0.95 -10.31 9.53
CA LEU A 361 0.06 -11.39 9.10
C LEU A 361 -0.73 -11.03 7.83
N LYS A 362 -1.17 -9.78 7.72
CA LYS A 362 -1.87 -9.25 6.53
C LYS A 362 -0.95 -9.24 5.31
N CYS A 363 0.27 -8.71 5.47
CA CYS A 363 1.28 -8.66 4.44
C CYS A 363 1.74 -10.04 3.98
N ASN A 364 1.93 -11.01 4.89
CA ASN A 364 2.27 -12.39 4.54
C ASN A 364 1.23 -13.03 3.60
N LYS A 365 -0.04 -12.71 3.80
CA LYS A 365 -1.11 -13.20 2.94
C LYS A 365 -1.08 -12.57 1.53
N LEU A 366 -0.79 -11.28 1.43
CA LEU A 366 -0.66 -10.56 0.17
C LEU A 366 0.61 -10.96 -0.58
N GLU A 367 1.73 -11.19 0.13
CA GLU A 367 3.02 -11.60 -0.41
C GLU A 367 2.93 -12.85 -1.29
N ILE A 368 2.13 -13.83 -0.90
CA ILE A 368 1.92 -15.05 -1.70
C ILE A 368 1.38 -14.69 -3.09
N ARG A 369 0.46 -13.75 -3.17
CA ARG A 369 -0.14 -13.30 -4.43
C ARG A 369 0.80 -12.40 -5.21
N LEU A 370 1.53 -11.55 -4.52
CA LEU A 370 2.55 -10.69 -5.10
C LEU A 370 3.66 -11.53 -5.74
N LYS A 371 4.14 -12.59 -5.09
CA LYS A 371 5.10 -13.54 -5.67
C LYS A 371 4.55 -14.23 -6.93
N GLN A 372 3.27 -14.60 -6.94
CA GLN A 372 2.63 -15.18 -8.13
C GLN A 372 2.52 -14.17 -9.28
N PHE A 373 2.20 -12.93 -8.96
CA PHE A 373 2.13 -11.84 -9.92
C PHE A 373 3.50 -11.53 -10.51
N LEU A 374 4.53 -11.35 -9.68
CA LEU A 374 5.90 -11.08 -10.09
C LEU A 374 6.50 -12.24 -10.93
N ARG A 375 6.16 -13.50 -10.65
CA ARG A 375 6.58 -14.63 -11.48
C ARG A 375 6.06 -14.55 -12.92
N LYS A 376 4.87 -13.97 -13.15
CA LYS A 376 4.35 -13.77 -14.51
C LYS A 376 5.15 -12.69 -15.25
N ILE A 377 5.50 -11.62 -14.55
CA ILE A 377 6.34 -10.53 -15.08
C ILE A 377 7.75 -11.04 -15.34
N LEU A 378 8.34 -11.74 -14.38
CA LEU A 378 9.68 -12.34 -14.50
C LEU A 378 9.83 -13.19 -15.75
N LYS A 379 8.78 -13.92 -16.16
CA LYS A 379 8.84 -14.74 -17.38
C LYS A 379 9.18 -13.92 -18.61
N ILE A 380 8.64 -12.70 -18.73
CA ILE A 380 8.90 -11.82 -19.87
C ILE A 380 10.31 -11.24 -19.76
N VAL A 381 10.69 -10.79 -18.57
CA VAL A 381 12.02 -10.22 -18.33
C VAL A 381 13.10 -11.27 -18.63
N LEU A 382 12.94 -12.51 -18.18
CA LEU A 382 13.89 -13.58 -18.51
C LEU A 382 13.95 -13.89 -20.01
N ASN A 383 12.81 -13.84 -20.73
CA ASN A 383 12.82 -14.00 -22.18
C ASN A 383 13.61 -12.89 -22.88
N GLU A 384 13.50 -11.65 -22.41
CA GLU A 384 14.26 -10.51 -22.92
C GLU A 384 15.75 -10.63 -22.63
N ILE A 385 16.12 -10.96 -21.37
CA ILE A 385 17.53 -11.18 -20.96
C ILE A 385 18.14 -12.31 -21.77
N ASN A 386 17.45 -13.46 -21.89
CA ASN A 386 17.95 -14.62 -22.65
C ASN A 386 18.14 -14.29 -24.14
N ALA A 387 17.23 -13.51 -24.73
CA ALA A 387 17.34 -13.07 -26.11
C ALA A 387 18.52 -12.10 -26.32
N ALA A 388 18.75 -11.16 -25.39
CA ALA A 388 19.84 -10.20 -25.47
C ALA A 388 21.20 -10.84 -25.24
N ASN A 389 21.34 -11.68 -24.22
CA ASN A 389 22.62 -12.25 -23.76
C ASN A 389 22.91 -13.65 -24.31
N LYS A 390 21.96 -14.26 -25.03
CA LYS A 390 22.02 -15.64 -25.54
C LYS A 390 22.23 -16.68 -24.43
N THR A 391 21.55 -16.49 -23.33
CA THR A 391 21.51 -17.36 -22.15
C THR A 391 20.22 -18.17 -22.10
N ASP A 392 20.10 -19.09 -21.14
CA ASP A 392 18.89 -19.93 -20.95
C ASP A 392 18.48 -19.92 -19.46
N TYR A 393 18.36 -18.74 -18.86
CA TYR A 393 17.91 -18.57 -17.50
C TYR A 393 16.44 -18.95 -17.34
N GLN A 394 16.10 -19.60 -16.23
CA GLN A 394 14.77 -20.10 -15.94
C GLN A 394 14.22 -19.46 -14.65
N GLN A 395 12.89 -19.49 -14.49
CA GLN A 395 12.25 -18.97 -13.26
C GLN A 395 12.71 -19.65 -11.95
N LYS A 396 13.27 -20.87 -12.01
CA LYS A 396 13.82 -21.58 -10.86
C LYS A 396 15.15 -20.99 -10.35
N ASP A 397 15.86 -20.24 -11.20
CA ASP A 397 17.15 -19.62 -10.90
C ASP A 397 16.95 -18.28 -10.17
N VAL A 398 15.68 -17.89 -9.92
CA VAL A 398 15.29 -16.64 -9.29
C VAL A 398 14.34 -16.89 -8.12
N TYR A 399 14.59 -16.21 -6.99
CA TYR A 399 13.74 -16.29 -5.81
C TYR A 399 13.33 -14.87 -5.32
N PHE A 400 12.19 -14.81 -4.62
CA PHE A 400 11.66 -13.58 -4.07
C PHE A 400 11.74 -13.61 -2.55
N LYS A 401 12.30 -12.57 -1.96
CA LYS A 401 12.40 -12.36 -0.52
C LYS A 401 11.92 -10.95 -0.21
N PHE A 402 10.93 -10.83 0.66
CA PHE A 402 10.42 -9.54 1.12
C PHE A 402 10.81 -9.38 2.59
N ASP A 403 11.91 -8.70 2.82
CA ASP A 403 12.32 -8.31 4.16
C ASP A 403 11.55 -7.05 4.56
N ARG A 404 11.01 -7.02 5.78
CA ARG A 404 10.21 -5.91 6.27
C ARG A 404 10.88 -5.28 7.45
N GLU A 405 11.13 -3.98 7.35
CA GLU A 405 11.74 -3.23 8.45
C GLU A 405 10.68 -2.78 9.45
N VAL A 406 10.88 -3.15 10.70
CA VAL A 406 10.08 -2.68 11.83
C VAL A 406 10.86 -1.55 12.50
N MET A 407 10.18 -0.47 12.88
CA MET A 407 10.80 0.56 13.73
C MET A 407 11.41 -0.09 14.97
N THR A 408 12.64 0.29 15.30
CA THR A 408 13.34 -0.25 16.45
C THR A 408 13.70 0.85 17.44
N ASN A 409 13.73 0.52 18.72
CA ASN A 409 14.21 1.42 19.76
C ASN A 409 15.74 1.39 19.79
N ALA A 410 16.37 2.53 19.51
CA ALA A 410 17.83 2.64 19.46
C ALA A 410 18.52 2.27 20.81
N GLN A 411 17.87 2.55 21.95
CA GLN A 411 18.41 2.18 23.26
C GLN A 411 18.33 0.66 23.49
N ASP A 412 17.24 0.02 23.09
CA ASP A 412 17.09 -1.44 23.13
C ASP A 412 18.11 -2.11 22.20
N ASN A 413 18.31 -1.59 20.99
CA ASN A 413 19.32 -2.11 20.06
C ASN A 413 20.72 -2.03 20.66
N ALA A 414 21.10 -0.88 21.22
CA ALA A 414 22.39 -0.71 21.87
C ALA A 414 22.56 -1.66 23.08
N ALA A 415 21.49 -1.93 23.83
CA ALA A 415 21.50 -2.89 24.93
C ALA A 415 21.66 -4.35 24.45
N ILE A 416 20.99 -4.70 23.33
CA ILE A 416 21.11 -6.02 22.69
C ILE A 416 22.52 -6.20 22.13
N GLU A 417 23.04 -5.23 21.37
CA GLU A 417 24.42 -5.27 20.84
C GLU A 417 25.46 -5.41 21.94
N LYS A 418 25.30 -4.68 23.06
CA LYS A 418 26.16 -4.81 24.22
C LYS A 418 26.09 -6.22 24.81
N THR A 419 24.89 -6.77 24.98
CA THR A 419 24.67 -8.12 25.52
C THR A 419 25.25 -9.19 24.58
N ASP A 420 25.11 -9.03 23.27
CA ASP A 420 25.67 -9.94 22.28
C ASP A 420 27.21 -9.86 22.24
N ALA A 421 27.78 -8.67 22.35
CA ALA A 421 29.24 -8.48 22.50
C ALA A 421 29.78 -9.12 23.80
N GLU A 422 29.08 -8.92 24.92
CA GLU A 422 29.42 -9.57 26.18
C GLU A 422 29.34 -11.12 26.08
N ARG A 423 28.32 -11.64 25.38
CA ARG A 423 28.16 -13.08 25.14
C ARG A 423 29.28 -13.63 24.26
N GLN A 424 29.64 -12.95 23.17
CA GLN A 424 30.77 -13.31 22.32
C GLN A 424 32.09 -13.30 23.11
N GLN A 425 32.31 -12.28 23.91
CA GLN A 425 33.49 -12.19 24.77
C GLN A 425 33.57 -13.37 25.77
N ILE A 426 32.45 -13.74 26.38
CA ILE A 426 32.38 -14.91 27.28
C ILE A 426 32.68 -16.21 26.51
N GLN A 427 32.14 -16.35 25.29
CA GLN A 427 32.41 -17.52 24.44
C GLN A 427 33.91 -17.62 24.09
N ILE A 428 34.51 -16.50 23.63
CA ILE A 428 35.93 -16.44 23.31
C ILE A 428 36.78 -16.75 24.53
N ASN A 429 36.48 -16.17 25.70
CA ASN A 429 37.21 -16.43 26.93
C ASN A 429 37.09 -17.91 27.36
N THR A 430 35.92 -18.52 27.16
CA THR A 430 35.70 -19.95 27.44
C THR A 430 36.55 -20.82 26.52
N MET A 431 36.62 -20.49 25.22
CA MET A 431 37.45 -21.20 24.24
C MET A 431 38.94 -21.05 24.56
N LEU A 432 39.37 -19.83 24.89
CA LEU A 432 40.75 -19.60 25.37
C LEU A 432 41.10 -20.43 26.63
N GLY A 433 40.15 -20.61 27.55
CA GLY A 433 40.30 -21.48 28.71
C GLY A 433 40.45 -22.97 28.37
N LEU A 434 40.02 -23.40 27.20
CA LEU A 434 40.13 -24.77 26.70
C LEU A 434 41.41 -25.02 25.88
N MET A 435 42.27 -24.03 25.72
CA MET A 435 43.50 -24.07 24.93
C MET A 435 44.43 -25.22 25.35
N SER A 436 44.55 -25.46 26.64
CA SER A 436 45.35 -26.56 27.19
C SER A 436 44.81 -27.96 26.87
N VAL A 437 43.54 -28.08 26.50
CA VAL A 437 42.86 -29.36 26.26
C VAL A 437 42.71 -29.63 24.75
N LEU A 438 42.39 -28.61 23.97
CA LEU A 438 42.05 -28.72 22.53
C LEU A 438 43.23 -28.36 21.63
N GLY A 439 44.25 -27.70 22.16
CA GLY A 439 45.35 -27.13 21.37
C GLY A 439 45.06 -25.77 20.77
N ASP A 440 46.12 -24.99 20.50
CA ASP A 440 46.04 -23.58 20.10
C ASP A 440 45.35 -23.43 18.74
N GLU A 441 45.68 -24.30 17.78
CA GLU A 441 45.14 -24.24 16.41
C GLU A 441 43.62 -24.45 16.36
N LYS A 442 43.11 -25.43 17.09
CA LYS A 442 41.67 -25.73 17.14
C LYS A 442 40.86 -24.65 17.88
N VAL A 443 41.43 -24.03 18.88
CA VAL A 443 40.78 -22.93 19.61
C VAL A 443 40.71 -21.69 18.73
N VAL A 444 41.74 -21.39 17.96
CA VAL A 444 41.73 -20.25 17.02
C VAL A 444 40.68 -20.48 15.92
N GLU A 445 40.59 -21.70 15.36
CA GLU A 445 39.56 -22.04 14.40
C GLU A 445 38.15 -21.81 14.97
N LEU A 446 37.86 -22.28 16.19
CA LEU A 446 36.56 -22.05 16.85
C LEU A 446 36.29 -20.58 17.15
N ILE A 447 37.32 -19.77 17.47
CA ILE A 447 37.18 -18.33 17.67
C ILE A 447 36.86 -17.64 16.31
N CYS A 448 37.49 -18.08 15.24
CA CYS A 448 37.22 -17.58 13.90
C CYS A 448 35.76 -17.84 13.50
N ASP A 449 35.23 -19.04 13.78
CA ASP A 449 33.82 -19.40 13.57
C ASP A 449 32.86 -18.46 14.33
N VAL A 450 33.20 -18.10 15.59
CA VAL A 450 32.38 -17.18 16.41
C VAL A 450 32.41 -15.75 15.89
N LEU A 451 33.53 -15.34 15.26
CA LEU A 451 33.73 -13.99 14.73
C LEU A 451 33.36 -13.88 13.25
N ASP A 452 32.88 -14.97 12.63
CA ASP A 452 32.56 -15.05 11.21
C ASP A 452 33.77 -14.64 10.30
N ILE A 453 34.95 -15.13 10.68
CA ILE A 453 36.23 -14.89 9.98
C ILE A 453 36.71 -16.22 9.41
N ASP A 454 37.12 -16.21 8.13
CA ASP A 454 37.71 -17.42 7.52
C ASP A 454 39.06 -17.74 8.19
N TYR A 455 39.15 -18.92 8.79
CA TYR A 455 40.39 -19.38 9.44
C TYR A 455 41.55 -19.52 8.47
N GLU A 456 41.31 -19.96 7.24
CA GLU A 456 42.39 -20.15 6.25
C GLU A 456 43.05 -18.81 5.84
N ASP A 457 42.28 -17.71 5.88
CA ASP A 457 42.81 -16.35 5.64
C ASP A 457 43.73 -15.86 6.77
N LEU A 458 43.59 -16.37 7.97
CA LEU A 458 44.38 -15.99 9.15
C LEU A 458 45.55 -16.95 9.43
N LYS A 459 45.46 -18.22 9.03
CA LYS A 459 46.43 -19.26 9.32
C LYS A 459 47.86 -18.89 8.96
N GLY A 460 48.09 -18.15 7.88
CA GLY A 460 49.41 -17.67 7.44
C GLY A 460 49.89 -16.35 8.08
N LYS A 461 49.03 -15.71 8.90
CA LYS A 461 49.29 -14.40 9.52
C LYS A 461 49.47 -14.49 11.03
N LEU A 462 49.18 -15.65 11.60
CA LEU A 462 49.36 -15.87 13.08
C LEU A 462 50.83 -15.91 13.42
N PRO A 463 51.27 -15.27 14.55
CA PRO A 463 52.64 -15.35 14.99
C PRO A 463 52.96 -16.80 15.39
N VAL A 464 53.99 -17.37 14.85
CA VAL A 464 54.51 -18.69 15.27
C VAL A 464 54.94 -18.58 16.72
N GLN A 465 54.24 -19.25 17.63
CA GLN A 465 54.69 -19.32 19.04
C GLN A 465 55.99 -20.16 19.08
N PRO A 466 57.05 -19.67 19.77
CA PRO A 466 58.25 -20.47 19.95
C PRO A 466 57.88 -21.72 20.76
N ASP A 467 58.29 -22.87 20.25
CA ASP A 467 58.04 -24.16 20.88
C ASP A 467 58.33 -24.10 22.38
N LYS A 468 57.34 -24.48 23.22
CA LYS A 468 57.48 -24.56 24.68
C LYS A 468 58.61 -25.46 25.08
N GLU A 469 58.99 -26.47 24.28
CA GLU A 469 60.11 -27.36 24.50
C GLU A 469 61.48 -26.64 24.48
N ILE A 470 61.64 -25.55 23.72
CA ILE A 470 62.87 -24.77 23.66
C ILE A 470 63.03 -23.94 24.94
N ASN A 471 61.96 -23.41 25.48
CA ASN A 471 61.97 -22.64 26.70
C ASN A 471 62.24 -23.51 27.95
N ASP A 472 61.70 -24.71 28.01
CA ASP A 472 61.96 -25.67 29.08
C ASP A 472 63.42 -26.24 29.02
N ALA A 473 63.96 -26.47 27.81
CA ALA A 473 65.33 -26.86 27.62
C ALA A 473 66.32 -25.72 27.99
N ASN A 474 66.00 -24.46 27.67
CA ASN A 474 66.80 -23.31 28.09
C ASN A 474 66.75 -23.04 29.61
N ALA A 475 65.59 -23.25 30.25
CA ALA A 475 65.45 -23.15 31.72
C ALA A 475 66.19 -24.25 32.43
N MET A 476 66.29 -25.50 31.90
CA MET A 476 67.12 -26.57 32.41
C MET A 476 68.64 -26.30 32.30
N LEU A 477 69.03 -25.70 31.12
CA LEU A 477 70.43 -25.31 30.89
C LEU A 477 70.93 -24.16 31.80
N GLU A 478 70.05 -23.21 32.12
CA GLU A 478 70.35 -22.11 33.04
C GLU A 478 70.39 -22.58 34.48
N GLY A 479 69.60 -23.60 34.81
CA GLY A 479 69.68 -24.27 36.17
C GLY A 479 70.93 -25.10 36.45
N GLU A 480 71.55 -25.66 35.38
CA GLU A 480 72.80 -26.43 35.55
C GLU A 480 74.06 -25.53 35.51
N LEU A 481 73.98 -24.29 35.06
CA LEU A 481 75.09 -23.32 35.04
C LEU A 481 75.19 -22.49 36.36
N SER A 482 74.20 -22.65 37.28
CA SER A 482 74.14 -21.91 38.56
C SER A 482 74.25 -22.80 39.80
N ALA A 483 74.65 -24.07 39.63
CA ALA A 483 74.94 -24.99 40.70
C ALA A 483 76.49 -25.25 40.82
#